data_3d186c4858a09a79f2932270601be0b0
#
_entry.id   3d186c4858a09a79f2932270601be0b0
#
_cell.length_a   1.000
_cell.length_b   1.000
_cell.length_c   1.000
_cell.angle_alpha   90.00
_cell.angle_beta   90.00
_cell.angle_gamma   90.00
#
_symmetry.space_group_name_H-M   'P 1'
#
loop_
_entity.id
_entity.type
_entity.pdbx_description
1 polymer ?
#
loop_
_entity_poly.entity_id
_entity_poly.type
_entity_poly.pdbx_seq_one_letter_code
_entity_poly.pdbx_strand_id
1 'polypeptide(L)'
;MLRYCFENIRRMKSICLLIRFSIILFFVAQVNSQDRIITTGVPFLLITPDARAAGMGELGVATSADAYAQQWNPAKYAFSESKNGLGLSYTPYLRQLVDDIFLGNLTYFNKINQRSACAISFKYFSYGNVQFNDIMAGTIIDQGSKRPNEITVDLSYSLKLSESFAMSVAGRFLRSDLKIHTDMDATSANSLGVDIAGFYQSSVFDMGNFDGLIRTGFNISNIGPRLKYDEGGQMDFIPTNLRVGTGLDLIFDPANILGFYIEFSKLLVPTPVAYYDKSNTLLGYRQPDVNFFNGIFKSFSDAPGGIQEELKEINWALGFEYLFAETLALRTGYFNESEEKGSRRYMTFGAGLELNGMVIDISYLSSTSKIRNPLENTLRFSLSFSLDGSGGMLPAEDEVLDQTQ
;
A
#
# COMPACT_ATOMS: atom_id res chain seq x y z
N MET A 1 -46.07 11.89 51.66
CA MET A 1 -45.98 11.06 50.43
C MET A 1 -46.07 11.89 49.12
N LEU A 2 -47.04 12.81 48.99
CA LEU A 2 -47.22 13.63 47.78
C LEU A 2 -46.04 14.57 47.43
N ARG A 3 -45.33 15.15 48.40
CA ARG A 3 -44.19 16.05 48.15
C ARG A 3 -42.99 15.32 47.54
N TYR A 4 -42.71 14.09 47.92
CA TYR A 4 -41.62 13.26 47.38
C TYR A 4 -41.88 12.83 45.92
N CYS A 5 -43.11 12.61 45.54
CA CYS A 5 -43.51 12.28 44.17
C CYS A 5 -43.31 13.48 43.21
N PHE A 6 -43.64 14.72 43.66
CA PHE A 6 -43.47 15.92 42.87
C PHE A 6 -42.01 16.33 42.64
N GLU A 7 -41.12 16.13 43.62
CA GLU A 7 -39.69 16.38 43.44
C GLU A 7 -39.02 15.40 42.46
N ASN A 8 -39.40 14.12 42.52
CA ASN A 8 -38.87 13.12 41.58
C ASN A 8 -39.36 13.37 40.14
N ILE A 9 -40.59 13.81 39.92
CA ILE A 9 -41.09 14.16 38.60
C ILE A 9 -40.37 15.40 38.05
N ARG A 10 -40.06 16.37 38.92
CA ARG A 10 -39.31 17.59 38.53
C ARG A 10 -37.87 17.26 38.15
N ARG A 11 -37.17 16.35 38.90
CA ARG A 11 -35.81 15.84 38.58
C ARG A 11 -35.81 15.05 37.26
N MET A 12 -36.79 14.18 37.04
CA MET A 12 -36.89 13.42 35.78
C MET A 12 -37.09 14.34 34.56
N LYS A 13 -37.93 15.39 34.70
CA LYS A 13 -38.12 16.38 33.61
C LYS A 13 -36.83 17.16 33.33
N SER A 14 -36.03 17.52 34.34
CA SER A 14 -34.75 18.22 34.19
C SER A 14 -33.70 17.30 33.54
N ILE A 15 -33.65 16.02 33.88
CA ILE A 15 -32.74 15.03 33.27
C ILE A 15 -33.15 14.79 31.80
N CYS A 16 -34.44 14.64 31.51
CA CYS A 16 -34.90 14.52 30.12
C CYS A 16 -34.60 15.78 29.29
N LEU A 17 -34.69 16.98 29.89
CA LEU A 17 -34.32 18.22 29.22
C LEU A 17 -32.82 18.32 28.94
N LEU A 18 -31.98 17.92 29.89
CA LEU A 18 -30.52 17.86 29.71
C LEU A 18 -30.11 16.83 28.65
N ILE A 19 -30.75 15.66 28.62
CA ILE A 19 -30.50 14.64 27.59
C ILE A 19 -30.94 15.16 26.22
N ARG A 20 -32.07 15.79 26.09
CA ARG A 20 -32.51 16.42 24.83
C ARG A 20 -31.60 17.55 24.39
N PHE A 21 -31.11 18.38 25.31
CA PHE A 21 -30.14 19.43 24.99
C PHE A 21 -28.78 18.90 24.58
N SER A 22 -28.30 17.81 25.23
CA SER A 22 -27.08 17.08 24.83
C SER A 22 -27.21 16.45 23.45
N ILE A 23 -28.36 15.85 23.13
CA ILE A 23 -28.64 15.27 21.80
C ILE A 23 -28.67 16.35 20.72
N ILE A 24 -29.26 17.51 21.01
CA ILE A 24 -29.30 18.65 20.08
C ILE A 24 -27.91 19.25 19.87
N LEU A 25 -27.06 19.34 20.92
CA LEU A 25 -25.67 19.78 20.78
C LEU A 25 -24.84 18.82 19.94
N PHE A 26 -25.13 17.51 20.01
CA PHE A 26 -24.45 16.50 19.17
C PHE A 26 -24.83 16.60 17.69
N PHE A 27 -26.02 17.08 17.38
CA PHE A 27 -26.51 17.25 15.99
C PHE A 27 -26.09 18.58 15.32
N VAL A 28 -25.66 19.58 16.08
CA VAL A 28 -25.27 20.90 15.52
C VAL A 28 -23.78 20.94 15.09
N ALA A 29 -22.98 19.93 15.43
CA ALA A 29 -21.57 19.85 15.07
C ALA A 29 -21.30 19.08 13.77
N GLN A 30 -22.23 19.03 12.83
CA GLN A 30 -21.89 18.71 11.43
C GLN A 30 -21.37 20.00 10.75
N VAL A 31 -20.17 20.41 11.13
CA VAL A 31 -19.37 21.26 10.28
C VAL A 31 -19.14 20.45 9.01
N ASN A 32 -19.68 20.89 7.87
CA ASN A 32 -19.32 20.38 6.58
C ASN A 32 -17.85 20.70 6.38
N SER A 33 -16.95 19.90 6.95
CA SER A 33 -15.54 19.90 6.62
C SER A 33 -15.47 19.41 5.19
N GLN A 34 -14.98 20.23 4.30
CA GLN A 34 -14.70 19.80 2.94
C GLN A 34 -13.58 18.76 3.04
N ASP A 35 -13.91 17.49 2.76
CA ASP A 35 -12.95 16.38 2.85
C ASP A 35 -11.75 16.64 1.94
N ARG A 36 -10.57 16.58 2.52
CA ARG A 36 -9.32 16.90 1.83
C ARG A 36 -8.59 15.62 1.47
N ILE A 37 -8.43 15.39 0.19
CA ILE A 37 -7.63 14.27 -0.32
C ILE A 37 -6.15 14.59 -0.14
N ILE A 38 -5.40 13.68 0.47
CA ILE A 38 -3.96 13.80 0.61
C ILE A 38 -3.32 13.52 -0.75
N THR A 39 -2.60 14.50 -1.29
CA THR A 39 -1.84 14.38 -2.54
C THR A 39 -0.35 14.28 -2.25
N THR A 40 0.36 13.51 -3.03
CA THR A 40 1.81 13.31 -2.90
C THR A 40 2.49 13.44 -4.25
N GLY A 41 3.76 13.80 -4.25
CA GLY A 41 4.62 13.57 -5.40
C GLY A 41 4.82 12.06 -5.61
N VAL A 42 5.17 11.66 -6.82
CA VAL A 42 5.55 10.28 -7.20
C VAL A 42 4.59 9.17 -6.71
N PRO A 43 3.28 9.29 -6.96
CA PRO A 43 2.27 8.35 -6.43
C PRO A 43 2.44 6.92 -6.97
N PHE A 44 3.23 6.71 -8.04
CA PHE A 44 3.51 5.38 -8.59
C PHE A 44 4.16 4.43 -7.57
N LEU A 45 4.81 4.97 -6.53
CA LEU A 45 5.39 4.19 -5.43
C LEU A 45 4.35 3.38 -4.65
N LEU A 46 3.08 3.80 -4.70
CA LEU A 46 1.96 3.12 -4.04
C LEU A 46 1.28 2.08 -4.94
N ILE A 47 1.62 2.02 -6.22
CA ILE A 47 1.03 1.03 -7.15
C ILE A 47 1.58 -0.35 -6.82
N THR A 48 0.68 -1.30 -6.62
CA THR A 48 1.01 -2.71 -6.38
C THR A 48 1.69 -3.31 -7.61
N PRO A 49 2.95 -3.77 -7.50
CA PRO A 49 3.67 -4.23 -8.66
C PRO A 49 3.36 -5.68 -9.05
N ASP A 50 3.04 -6.55 -8.09
CA ASP A 50 2.92 -8.00 -8.29
C ASP A 50 1.48 -8.49 -8.29
N ALA A 51 1.25 -9.59 -9.03
CA ALA A 51 -0.09 -10.15 -9.20
C ALA A 51 -0.55 -10.96 -7.98
N ARG A 52 0.38 -11.53 -7.16
CA ARG A 52 0.02 -12.26 -5.96
C ARG A 52 -0.69 -11.36 -4.96
N ALA A 53 -0.04 -10.29 -4.52
CA ALA A 53 -0.61 -9.32 -3.59
C ALA A 53 -1.83 -8.59 -4.19
N ALA A 54 -1.78 -8.28 -5.50
CA ALA A 54 -2.89 -7.68 -6.21
C ALA A 54 -4.14 -8.57 -6.22
N GLY A 55 -3.98 -9.90 -6.26
CA GLY A 55 -5.08 -10.87 -6.16
C GLY A 55 -5.71 -10.97 -4.77
N MET A 56 -5.04 -10.45 -3.73
CA MET A 56 -5.46 -10.49 -2.34
C MET A 56 -5.86 -9.12 -1.78
N GLY A 57 -6.41 -8.20 -2.59
CA GLY A 57 -6.81 -6.87 -2.11
C GLY A 57 -5.64 -5.90 -1.94
N GLU A 58 -4.52 -6.12 -2.62
CA GLU A 58 -3.31 -5.29 -2.55
C GLU A 58 -2.67 -5.26 -1.15
N LEU A 59 -2.61 -6.41 -0.50
CA LEU A 59 -1.93 -6.60 0.79
C LEU A 59 -0.73 -7.52 0.67
N GLY A 60 0.27 -7.35 1.54
CA GLY A 60 1.48 -8.14 1.45
C GLY A 60 2.43 -8.03 2.65
N VAL A 61 2.10 -7.17 3.63
CA VAL A 61 3.01 -6.88 4.77
C VAL A 61 3.19 -8.07 5.70
N ALA A 62 2.18 -8.96 5.78
CA ALA A 62 2.15 -10.12 6.68
C ALA A 62 1.89 -11.46 5.96
N THR A 63 1.96 -11.51 4.63
CA THR A 63 1.93 -12.77 3.86
C THR A 63 3.26 -13.52 3.98
N SER A 64 3.30 -14.80 3.56
CA SER A 64 4.56 -15.55 3.46
C SER A 64 5.59 -14.82 2.58
N ALA A 65 6.88 -15.15 2.77
CA ALA A 65 7.96 -14.57 1.97
C ALA A 65 7.84 -14.99 0.50
N ASP A 66 8.09 -14.05 -0.41
CA ASP A 66 8.11 -14.26 -1.85
C ASP A 66 9.14 -13.33 -2.51
N ALA A 67 9.34 -13.44 -3.81
CA ALA A 67 10.30 -12.63 -4.55
C ALA A 67 9.95 -11.12 -4.53
N TYR A 68 8.69 -10.74 -4.26
CA TYR A 68 8.20 -9.35 -4.26
C TYR A 68 8.16 -8.70 -2.88
N ALA A 69 8.67 -9.37 -1.84
CA ALA A 69 8.69 -8.87 -0.47
C ALA A 69 9.36 -7.49 -0.33
N GLN A 70 10.26 -7.11 -1.26
CA GLN A 70 10.89 -5.78 -1.29
C GLN A 70 9.89 -4.62 -1.26
N GLN A 71 8.74 -4.77 -1.91
CA GLN A 71 7.69 -3.74 -1.96
C GLN A 71 6.86 -3.68 -0.68
N TRP A 72 6.67 -4.83 -0.04
CA TRP A 72 5.69 -4.99 1.02
C TRP A 72 6.32 -4.96 2.40
N ASN A 73 7.29 -5.82 2.61
CA ASN A 73 8.01 -5.99 3.87
C ASN A 73 9.32 -6.77 3.62
N PRO A 74 10.44 -6.09 3.41
CA PRO A 74 11.70 -6.77 3.14
C PRO A 74 12.17 -7.69 4.28
N ALA A 75 11.69 -7.52 5.52
CA ALA A 75 12.06 -8.40 6.64
C ALA A 75 11.63 -9.86 6.41
N LYS A 76 10.63 -10.11 5.54
CA LYS A 76 10.17 -11.44 5.14
C LYS A 76 11.28 -12.28 4.50
N TYR A 77 12.23 -11.65 3.78
CA TYR A 77 13.31 -12.39 3.14
C TYR A 77 14.17 -13.21 4.11
N ALA A 78 14.27 -12.81 5.36
CA ALA A 78 14.96 -13.58 6.38
C ALA A 78 14.27 -14.93 6.69
N PHE A 79 12.97 -15.05 6.37
CA PHE A 79 12.14 -16.26 6.52
C PHE A 79 11.89 -16.97 5.19
N SER A 80 12.48 -16.50 4.07
CA SER A 80 12.34 -17.19 2.79
C SER A 80 12.92 -18.58 2.87
N GLU A 81 12.23 -19.56 2.31
CA GLU A 81 12.71 -20.94 2.18
C GLU A 81 13.76 -21.02 1.08
N SER A 82 13.51 -20.36 -0.04
CA SER A 82 14.48 -20.26 -1.12
C SER A 82 15.70 -19.43 -0.70
N LYS A 83 16.88 -19.92 -1.04
CA LYS A 83 18.14 -19.19 -0.80
C LYS A 83 18.23 -17.93 -1.65
N ASN A 84 17.73 -17.97 -2.87
CA ASN A 84 17.70 -16.81 -3.76
C ASN A 84 16.54 -16.93 -4.76
N GLY A 85 16.05 -15.79 -5.20
CA GLY A 85 14.95 -15.75 -6.15
C GLY A 85 14.91 -14.45 -6.94
N LEU A 86 14.26 -14.54 -8.08
CA LEU A 86 14.05 -13.46 -9.02
C LEU A 86 12.56 -13.27 -9.25
N GLY A 87 12.08 -12.03 -9.23
CA GLY A 87 10.71 -11.67 -9.55
C GLY A 87 10.66 -10.65 -10.68
N LEU A 88 9.81 -10.88 -11.66
CA LEU A 88 9.49 -9.96 -12.75
C LEU A 88 7.98 -9.75 -12.79
N SER A 89 7.53 -8.50 -12.85
CA SER A 89 6.10 -8.21 -12.97
C SER A 89 5.80 -7.07 -13.94
N TYR A 90 4.61 -7.14 -14.50
CA TYR A 90 4.08 -6.14 -15.44
C TYR A 90 2.64 -5.81 -15.06
N THR A 91 2.41 -4.54 -14.71
CA THR A 91 1.11 -4.00 -14.33
C THR A 91 0.71 -2.92 -15.34
N PRO A 92 -0.18 -3.19 -16.29
CA PRO A 92 -0.77 -2.16 -17.13
C PRO A 92 -1.55 -1.18 -16.27
N TYR A 93 -1.55 0.09 -16.65
CA TYR A 93 -2.22 1.15 -15.90
C TYR A 93 -3.09 1.98 -16.86
N LEU A 94 -4.30 2.39 -16.45
CA LEU A 94 -5.24 3.17 -17.28
C LEU A 94 -5.54 2.57 -18.66
N ARG A 95 -5.47 1.24 -18.82
CA ARG A 95 -5.56 0.55 -20.11
C ARG A 95 -6.84 0.84 -20.90
N GLN A 96 -7.91 1.27 -20.24
CA GLN A 96 -9.15 1.68 -20.92
C GLN A 96 -9.01 3.04 -21.64
N LEU A 97 -7.99 3.82 -21.33
CA LEU A 97 -7.74 5.14 -21.93
C LEU A 97 -6.56 5.10 -22.90
N VAL A 98 -5.46 4.44 -22.53
CA VAL A 98 -4.21 4.37 -23.29
C VAL A 98 -3.51 3.03 -23.03
N ASP A 99 -2.81 2.51 -24.05
CA ASP A 99 -2.22 1.17 -24.02
C ASP A 99 -0.76 1.15 -23.56
N ASP A 100 -0.11 2.30 -23.37
CA ASP A 100 1.34 2.43 -23.18
C ASP A 100 1.75 2.95 -21.79
N ILE A 101 0.79 3.06 -20.85
CA ILE A 101 1.05 3.34 -19.44
C ILE A 101 1.18 2.01 -18.69
N PHE A 102 2.30 1.82 -18.00
CA PHE A 102 2.55 0.59 -17.23
C PHE A 102 3.59 0.76 -16.14
N LEU A 103 3.54 -0.13 -15.15
CA LEU A 103 4.59 -0.36 -14.16
C LEU A 103 5.27 -1.70 -14.46
N GLY A 104 6.58 -1.65 -14.69
CA GLY A 104 7.46 -2.82 -14.69
C GLY A 104 8.23 -2.89 -13.38
N ASN A 105 8.41 -4.10 -12.84
CA ASN A 105 9.21 -4.32 -11.64
C ASN A 105 10.07 -5.57 -11.80
N LEU A 106 11.33 -5.46 -11.36
CA LEU A 106 12.30 -6.54 -11.29
C LEU A 106 12.87 -6.57 -9.87
N THR A 107 12.88 -7.73 -9.24
CA THR A 107 13.41 -7.91 -7.89
C THR A 107 14.29 -9.15 -7.84
N TYR A 108 15.42 -9.06 -7.16
CA TYR A 108 16.29 -10.18 -6.83
C TYR A 108 16.58 -10.16 -5.34
N PHE A 109 16.49 -11.32 -4.69
CA PHE A 109 16.88 -11.48 -3.30
C PHE A 109 17.86 -12.66 -3.14
N ASN A 110 18.66 -12.58 -2.07
CA ASN A 110 19.58 -13.64 -1.69
C ASN A 110 19.70 -13.73 -0.16
N LYS A 111 19.45 -14.92 0.39
CA LYS A 111 19.78 -15.23 1.79
C LYS A 111 21.29 -15.44 1.91
N ILE A 112 21.93 -14.57 2.66
CA ILE A 112 23.37 -14.64 2.92
C ILE A 112 23.67 -15.83 3.85
N ASN A 113 22.80 -16.03 4.84
CA ASN A 113 22.85 -17.14 5.79
C ASN A 113 21.43 -17.36 6.39
N GLN A 114 21.31 -18.27 7.38
CA GLN A 114 20.02 -18.57 8.01
C GLN A 114 19.34 -17.39 8.72
N ARG A 115 20.09 -16.32 9.03
CA ARG A 115 19.58 -15.16 9.78
C ARG A 115 19.50 -13.89 8.95
N SER A 116 20.17 -13.80 7.81
CA SER A 116 20.25 -12.56 7.06
C SER A 116 20.04 -12.74 5.56
N ALA A 117 19.38 -11.75 4.97
CA ALA A 117 19.14 -11.68 3.53
C ALA A 117 19.35 -10.26 3.01
N CYS A 118 19.66 -10.14 1.73
CA CYS A 118 19.66 -8.87 1.02
C CYS A 118 18.82 -8.98 -0.24
N ALA A 119 18.29 -7.85 -0.69
CA ALA A 119 17.55 -7.79 -1.95
C ALA A 119 17.80 -6.47 -2.66
N ILE A 120 17.62 -6.49 -3.98
CA ILE A 120 17.64 -5.32 -4.85
C ILE A 120 16.41 -5.36 -5.73
N SER A 121 15.78 -4.19 -5.97
CA SER A 121 14.69 -4.07 -6.93
C SER A 121 14.86 -2.84 -7.81
N PHE A 122 14.28 -2.96 -9.01
CA PHE A 122 14.18 -1.88 -9.98
C PHE A 122 12.72 -1.76 -10.41
N LYS A 123 12.16 -0.54 -10.34
CA LYS A 123 10.83 -0.24 -10.86
C LYS A 123 10.93 0.84 -11.92
N TYR A 124 10.13 0.67 -12.96
CA TYR A 124 9.98 1.61 -14.05
C TYR A 124 8.50 1.88 -14.30
N PHE A 125 8.08 3.12 -14.15
CA PHE A 125 6.73 3.56 -14.47
C PHE A 125 6.76 4.45 -15.72
N SER A 126 6.05 4.04 -16.76
CA SER A 126 5.86 4.80 -18.01
C SER A 126 4.52 5.50 -17.98
N TYR A 127 4.52 6.79 -18.28
CA TYR A 127 3.29 7.57 -18.50
C TYR A 127 2.81 7.53 -19.95
N GLY A 128 3.42 6.69 -20.79
CA GLY A 128 3.10 6.60 -22.20
C GLY A 128 3.70 7.73 -23.04
N ASN A 129 3.35 7.76 -24.33
CA ASN A 129 3.79 8.80 -25.25
C ASN A 129 2.85 10.00 -25.17
N VAL A 130 3.37 11.17 -24.83
CA VAL A 130 2.64 12.43 -24.84
C VAL A 130 3.08 13.24 -26.07
N GLN A 131 2.13 13.49 -26.97
CA GLN A 131 2.35 14.32 -28.18
C GLN A 131 2.14 15.79 -27.82
N PHE A 132 3.09 16.63 -28.19
CA PHE A 132 3.01 18.06 -28.00
C PHE A 132 2.67 18.76 -29.32
N ASN A 133 1.60 19.53 -29.30
CA ASN A 133 1.18 20.34 -30.42
C ASN A 133 1.09 21.80 -29.99
N ASP A 134 1.63 22.68 -30.75
CA ASP A 134 1.48 24.13 -30.58
C ASP A 134 0.54 24.72 -31.63
N ILE A 135 -0.15 25.80 -31.32
CA ILE A 135 -1.04 26.51 -32.27
C ILE A 135 -0.40 27.84 -32.61
N MET A 136 0.28 27.88 -33.76
CA MET A 136 0.83 29.13 -34.31
C MET A 136 -0.02 29.61 -35.49
N ALA A 137 -0.54 30.81 -35.41
CA ALA A 137 -1.34 31.45 -36.45
C ALA A 137 -2.51 30.60 -36.96
N GLY A 138 -3.15 29.80 -36.07
CA GLY A 138 -4.28 28.92 -36.41
C GLY A 138 -3.87 27.56 -37.05
N THR A 139 -2.56 27.31 -37.16
CA THR A 139 -2.04 26.01 -37.65
C THR A 139 -1.48 25.21 -36.48
N ILE A 140 -1.84 23.91 -36.44
CA ILE A 140 -1.28 22.97 -35.44
C ILE A 140 0.12 22.58 -35.93
N ILE A 141 1.12 22.88 -35.11
CA ILE A 141 2.52 22.49 -35.33
C ILE A 141 2.86 21.38 -34.36
N ASP A 142 3.30 20.25 -34.88
CA ASP A 142 3.82 19.13 -34.09
C ASP A 142 5.17 19.52 -33.48
N GLN A 143 5.24 19.51 -32.15
CA GLN A 143 6.45 19.80 -31.35
C GLN A 143 7.19 18.49 -30.96
N GLY A 144 6.72 17.35 -31.47
CA GLY A 144 7.27 16.04 -31.16
C GLY A 144 6.59 15.34 -29.99
N SER A 145 7.11 14.17 -29.65
CA SER A 145 6.59 13.35 -28.55
C SER A 145 7.64 13.10 -27.48
N LYS A 146 7.21 12.98 -26.23
CA LYS A 146 8.03 12.59 -25.09
C LYS A 146 7.35 11.51 -24.28
N ARG A 147 8.14 10.65 -23.64
CA ARG A 147 7.66 9.62 -22.73
C ARG A 147 8.11 9.96 -21.30
N PRO A 148 7.28 10.69 -20.52
CA PRO A 148 7.57 10.90 -19.10
C PRO A 148 7.66 9.55 -18.39
N ASN A 149 8.56 9.48 -17.42
CA ASN A 149 8.78 8.23 -16.68
C ASN A 149 9.32 8.48 -15.28
N GLU A 150 9.14 7.46 -14.44
CA GLU A 150 9.68 7.44 -13.10
C GLU A 150 10.37 6.10 -12.85
N ILE A 151 11.48 6.15 -12.11
CA ILE A 151 12.26 4.97 -11.78
C ILE A 151 12.61 4.94 -10.31
N THR A 152 12.73 3.73 -9.74
CA THR A 152 13.39 3.51 -8.45
C THR A 152 14.38 2.37 -8.52
N VAL A 153 15.42 2.50 -7.71
CA VAL A 153 16.33 1.41 -7.36
C VAL A 153 16.31 1.29 -5.85
N ASP A 154 15.97 0.11 -5.35
CA ASP A 154 15.87 -0.17 -3.93
C ASP A 154 16.89 -1.24 -3.54
N LEU A 155 17.53 -1.08 -2.38
CA LEU A 155 18.43 -2.06 -1.79
C LEU A 155 18.03 -2.30 -0.34
N SER A 156 17.82 -3.55 0.06
CA SER A 156 17.45 -3.89 1.44
C SER A 156 18.39 -4.90 2.08
N TYR A 157 18.45 -4.82 3.40
CA TYR A 157 19.07 -5.81 4.25
C TYR A 157 18.12 -6.20 5.37
N SER A 158 17.95 -7.51 5.57
CA SER A 158 17.04 -8.12 6.55
C SER A 158 17.83 -9.00 7.51
N LEU A 159 17.45 -8.95 8.79
CA LEU A 159 18.11 -9.71 9.85
C LEU A 159 17.08 -10.31 10.81
N LYS A 160 17.12 -11.63 11.01
CA LYS A 160 16.44 -12.30 12.13
C LYS A 160 17.08 -11.88 13.45
N LEU A 161 16.29 -11.25 14.31
CA LEU A 161 16.67 -10.88 15.67
C LEU A 161 16.39 -12.01 16.66
N SER A 162 15.38 -12.85 16.35
CA SER A 162 15.08 -14.11 17.02
C SER A 162 14.59 -15.14 15.98
N GLU A 163 14.29 -16.36 16.40
CA GLU A 163 13.75 -17.39 15.52
C GLU A 163 12.40 -16.95 14.90
N SER A 164 11.63 -16.15 15.62
CA SER A 164 10.29 -15.73 15.20
C SER A 164 10.22 -14.28 14.69
N PHE A 165 11.28 -13.47 14.81
CA PHE A 165 11.18 -12.04 14.47
C PHE A 165 12.40 -11.54 13.70
N ALA A 166 12.13 -10.83 12.61
CA ALA A 166 13.16 -10.15 11.82
C ALA A 166 12.81 -8.66 11.64
N MET A 167 13.84 -7.87 11.40
CA MET A 167 13.73 -6.49 10.95
C MET A 167 14.50 -6.28 9.66
N SER A 168 14.14 -5.23 8.93
CA SER A 168 14.87 -4.81 7.74
C SER A 168 14.92 -3.30 7.60
N VAL A 169 15.96 -2.86 6.90
CA VAL A 169 16.10 -1.49 6.41
C VAL A 169 16.32 -1.55 4.91
N ALA A 170 15.61 -0.70 4.16
CA ALA A 170 15.86 -0.52 2.74
C ALA A 170 16.20 0.93 2.43
N GLY A 171 17.14 1.15 1.51
CA GLY A 171 17.44 2.44 0.89
C GLY A 171 16.87 2.46 -0.51
N ARG A 172 16.28 3.59 -0.90
CA ARG A 172 15.67 3.83 -2.21
C ARG A 172 16.26 5.06 -2.85
N PHE A 173 16.72 4.92 -4.10
CA PHE A 173 16.93 6.03 -5.00
C PHE A 173 15.70 6.18 -5.90
N LEU A 174 15.23 7.41 -6.05
CA LEU A 174 14.07 7.76 -6.86
C LEU A 174 14.44 8.85 -7.86
N ARG A 175 14.03 8.69 -9.11
CA ARG A 175 14.05 9.72 -10.16
C ARG A 175 12.68 9.82 -10.81
N SER A 176 12.16 11.03 -10.90
CA SER A 176 10.92 11.38 -11.61
C SER A 176 11.25 12.35 -12.74
N ASP A 177 11.04 11.95 -13.98
CA ASP A 177 11.23 12.77 -15.17
C ASP A 177 9.89 13.01 -15.86
N LEU A 178 9.17 13.99 -15.36
CA LEU A 178 7.86 14.42 -15.87
C LEU A 178 7.99 15.66 -16.79
N LYS A 179 9.19 16.00 -17.25
CA LYS A 179 9.43 17.18 -18.09
C LYS A 179 8.56 17.18 -19.33
N ILE A 180 7.83 18.27 -19.51
CA ILE A 180 7.07 18.61 -20.71
C ILE A 180 7.86 19.72 -21.44
N HIS A 181 8.03 19.62 -22.76
CA HIS A 181 8.86 20.56 -23.55
C HIS A 181 8.40 22.03 -23.50
N THR A 182 7.18 22.28 -23.07
CA THR A 182 6.59 23.61 -23.00
C THR A 182 7.04 24.44 -21.79
N ASP A 183 7.52 23.78 -20.72
CA ASP A 183 8.00 24.41 -19.50
C ASP A 183 9.53 24.40 -19.48
N MET A 184 10.13 25.55 -19.80
CA MET A 184 11.60 25.70 -19.82
C MET A 184 12.24 25.55 -18.43
N ASP A 185 11.45 25.71 -17.36
CA ASP A 185 11.90 25.65 -15.97
C ASP A 185 11.67 24.27 -15.29
N ALA A 186 10.93 23.37 -15.94
CA ALA A 186 10.70 22.04 -15.39
C ALA A 186 11.97 21.18 -15.39
N THR A 187 12.33 20.64 -14.24
CA THR A 187 13.50 19.77 -14.05
C THR A 187 13.09 18.37 -13.64
N SER A 188 13.90 17.34 -13.95
CA SER A 188 13.69 16.03 -13.35
C SER A 188 14.01 16.09 -11.85
N ALA A 189 13.13 15.53 -11.04
CA ALA A 189 13.32 15.47 -9.60
C ALA A 189 14.02 14.16 -9.19
N ASN A 190 14.95 14.24 -8.23
CA ASN A 190 15.58 13.08 -7.63
C ASN A 190 15.40 13.15 -6.13
N SER A 191 15.24 11.98 -5.48
CA SER A 191 15.15 11.88 -4.04
C SER A 191 15.72 10.56 -3.54
N LEU A 192 15.91 10.50 -2.23
CA LEU A 192 16.26 9.30 -1.51
C LEU A 192 15.13 8.96 -0.54
N GLY A 193 14.89 7.68 -0.33
CA GLY A 193 13.93 7.19 0.65
C GLY A 193 14.54 6.08 1.50
N VAL A 194 14.00 5.91 2.68
CA VAL A 194 14.35 4.79 3.56
C VAL A 194 13.07 4.09 3.96
N ASP A 195 13.10 2.76 3.97
CA ASP A 195 12.02 1.93 4.49
C ASP A 195 12.53 1.19 5.74
N ILE A 196 11.64 1.06 6.74
CA ILE A 196 11.90 0.29 7.97
C ILE A 196 10.75 -0.69 8.13
N ALA A 197 11.08 -1.98 8.24
CA ALA A 197 10.06 -3.01 8.36
C ALA A 197 10.42 -4.04 9.43
N GLY A 198 9.38 -4.68 9.97
CA GLY A 198 9.49 -5.79 10.89
C GLY A 198 8.50 -6.88 10.54
N PHE A 199 8.90 -8.13 10.78
CA PHE A 199 8.09 -9.29 10.47
C PHE A 199 8.22 -10.33 11.58
N TYR A 200 7.09 -10.82 12.04
CA TYR A 200 6.96 -11.91 13.01
C TYR A 200 6.29 -13.10 12.34
N GLN A 201 6.82 -14.28 12.57
CA GLN A 201 6.22 -15.56 12.20
C GLN A 201 6.28 -16.48 13.42
N SER A 202 5.12 -17.02 13.82
CA SER A 202 5.08 -18.02 14.91
C SER A 202 5.71 -19.33 14.46
N SER A 203 6.00 -20.22 15.40
CA SER A 203 6.04 -21.65 15.10
C SER A 203 4.65 -22.15 14.69
N VAL A 204 4.60 -23.25 13.98
CA VAL A 204 3.36 -24.00 13.72
C VAL A 204 2.80 -24.47 15.07
N PHE A 205 1.48 -24.34 15.26
CA PHE A 205 0.81 -24.75 16.48
C PHE A 205 -0.45 -25.55 16.17
N ASP A 206 -0.69 -26.59 16.99
CA ASP A 206 -1.82 -27.48 16.82
C ASP A 206 -3.16 -26.77 17.19
N MET A 207 -4.16 -26.86 16.32
CA MET A 207 -5.54 -26.41 16.51
C MET A 207 -6.54 -27.58 16.56
N GLY A 208 -6.05 -28.82 16.71
CA GLY A 208 -6.80 -30.04 16.85
C GLY A 208 -7.03 -30.81 15.56
N ASN A 209 -7.75 -30.27 14.58
CA ASN A 209 -8.00 -30.93 13.30
C ASN A 209 -7.10 -30.39 12.16
N PHE A 210 -6.35 -29.33 12.41
CA PHE A 210 -5.45 -28.67 11.49
C PHE A 210 -4.43 -27.86 12.30
N ASP A 211 -3.35 -27.49 11.68
CA ASP A 211 -2.31 -26.66 12.28
C ASP A 211 -2.49 -25.19 11.92
N GLY A 212 -1.98 -24.31 12.77
CA GLY A 212 -2.03 -22.86 12.57
C GLY A 212 -0.65 -22.23 12.49
N LEU A 213 -0.49 -21.20 11.68
CA LEU A 213 0.70 -20.37 11.63
C LEU A 213 0.29 -18.89 11.56
N ILE A 214 0.75 -18.09 12.51
CA ILE A 214 0.46 -16.66 12.56
C ILE A 214 1.65 -15.88 12.01
N ARG A 215 1.34 -14.89 11.14
CA ARG A 215 2.28 -13.88 10.70
C ARG A 215 1.77 -12.49 11.03
N THR A 216 2.68 -11.60 11.43
CA THR A 216 2.36 -10.19 11.67
C THR A 216 3.51 -9.36 11.15
N GLY A 217 3.20 -8.23 10.53
CA GLY A 217 4.23 -7.37 9.98
C GLY A 217 3.86 -5.90 9.99
N PHE A 218 4.88 -5.07 9.93
CA PHE A 218 4.74 -3.66 9.65
C PHE A 218 5.80 -3.20 8.65
N ASN A 219 5.48 -2.14 7.92
CA ASN A 219 6.42 -1.45 7.05
C ASN A 219 6.11 0.05 7.04
N ILE A 220 7.11 0.88 7.34
CA ILE A 220 7.07 2.32 7.10
C ILE A 220 7.95 2.56 5.89
N SER A 221 7.35 2.82 4.76
CA SER A 221 8.04 2.98 3.48
C SER A 221 8.11 4.44 3.04
N ASN A 222 9.11 4.74 2.19
CA ASN A 222 9.30 6.05 1.58
C ASN A 222 9.56 7.19 2.61
N ILE A 223 10.29 6.94 3.68
CA ILE A 223 10.73 8.00 4.59
C ILE A 223 11.82 8.80 3.90
N GLY A 224 11.56 10.05 3.53
CA GLY A 224 12.54 10.84 2.80
C GLY A 224 12.13 12.29 2.56
N PRO A 225 13.05 13.10 2.01
CA PRO A 225 12.82 14.52 1.77
C PRO A 225 11.74 14.75 0.70
N ARG A 226 11.17 15.94 0.73
CA ARG A 226 10.20 16.42 -0.25
C ARG A 226 10.84 16.60 -1.63
N LEU A 227 10.06 16.37 -2.68
CA LEU A 227 10.47 16.54 -4.07
C LEU A 227 10.17 17.95 -4.56
N LYS A 228 11.03 18.45 -5.47
CA LYS A 228 10.85 19.71 -6.15
C LYS A 228 11.04 19.52 -7.65
N TYR A 229 10.06 19.93 -8.44
CA TYR A 229 10.07 19.82 -9.91
C TYR A 229 10.48 21.12 -10.62
N ASP A 230 10.30 22.28 -9.98
CA ASP A 230 10.59 23.60 -10.53
C ASP A 230 11.44 24.42 -9.57
N GLU A 231 12.30 25.33 -10.04
CA GLU A 231 13.11 26.16 -9.15
C GLU A 231 12.27 27.09 -8.25
N GLY A 232 11.14 27.59 -8.74
CA GLY A 232 10.16 28.40 -8.00
C GLY A 232 8.97 27.65 -7.44
N GLY A 233 8.84 26.34 -7.73
CA GLY A 233 7.68 25.52 -7.43
C GLY A 233 7.55 25.09 -5.98
N GLN A 234 6.37 24.58 -5.66
CA GLN A 234 6.06 23.98 -4.36
C GLN A 234 6.76 22.63 -4.22
N MET A 235 7.22 22.31 -3.01
CA MET A 235 7.78 20.99 -2.71
C MET A 235 6.66 20.03 -2.32
N ASP A 236 6.67 18.84 -2.93
CA ASP A 236 5.72 17.77 -2.63
C ASP A 236 6.32 16.70 -1.71
N PHE A 237 5.53 16.20 -0.77
CA PHE A 237 5.93 15.04 0.02
C PHE A 237 5.97 13.80 -0.86
N ILE A 238 6.99 12.96 -0.69
CA ILE A 238 6.93 11.58 -1.19
C ILE A 238 5.92 10.78 -0.36
N PRO A 239 5.28 9.74 -0.91
CA PRO A 239 4.20 9.02 -0.22
C PRO A 239 4.73 8.11 0.88
N THR A 240 5.19 8.73 1.99
CA THR A 240 5.54 7.96 3.19
C THR A 240 4.29 7.22 3.66
N ASN A 241 4.38 5.91 3.80
CA ASN A 241 3.23 5.06 4.06
C ASN A 241 3.52 4.05 5.17
N LEU A 242 2.64 3.98 6.15
CA LEU A 242 2.62 2.95 7.19
C LEU A 242 1.68 1.84 6.76
N ARG A 243 2.15 0.60 6.80
CA ARG A 243 1.36 -0.63 6.66
C ARG A 243 1.54 -1.49 7.89
N VAL A 244 0.45 -2.03 8.41
CA VAL A 244 0.44 -2.99 9.52
C VAL A 244 -0.57 -4.07 9.20
N GLY A 245 -0.19 -5.32 9.35
CA GLY A 245 -1.08 -6.43 9.03
C GLY A 245 -0.78 -7.68 9.84
N THR A 246 -1.72 -8.59 9.78
CA THR A 246 -1.60 -9.92 10.35
C THR A 246 -2.24 -10.95 9.43
N GLY A 247 -1.76 -12.18 9.50
CA GLY A 247 -2.28 -13.32 8.78
C GLY A 247 -2.30 -14.56 9.62
N LEU A 248 -3.21 -15.46 9.30
CA LEU A 248 -3.34 -16.78 9.87
C LEU A 248 -3.44 -17.79 8.73
N ASP A 249 -2.49 -18.69 8.65
CA ASP A 249 -2.57 -19.85 7.77
C ASP A 249 -3.11 -21.05 8.53
N LEU A 250 -4.14 -21.67 7.97
CA LEU A 250 -4.71 -22.92 8.43
C LEU A 250 -4.16 -24.04 7.55
N ILE A 251 -3.34 -24.90 8.13
CA ILE A 251 -2.66 -26.01 7.45
C ILE A 251 -3.48 -27.27 7.71
N PHE A 252 -4.30 -27.68 6.74
CA PHE A 252 -5.13 -28.88 6.86
C PHE A 252 -4.31 -30.13 6.65
N ASP A 253 -3.40 -30.09 5.72
CA ASP A 253 -2.37 -31.08 5.40
C ASP A 253 -1.28 -30.40 4.55
N PRO A 254 -0.15 -31.06 4.26
CA PRO A 254 0.94 -30.47 3.45
C PRO A 254 0.49 -29.98 2.07
N ALA A 255 -0.59 -30.52 1.51
CA ALA A 255 -1.11 -30.12 0.19
C ALA A 255 -2.22 -29.07 0.25
N ASN A 256 -2.73 -28.71 1.42
CA ASN A 256 -3.89 -27.85 1.57
C ASN A 256 -3.68 -26.80 2.66
N ILE A 257 -3.42 -25.56 2.27
CA ILE A 257 -3.26 -24.43 3.19
C ILE A 257 -4.24 -23.31 2.81
N LEU A 258 -4.93 -22.76 3.80
CA LEU A 258 -5.83 -21.62 3.64
C LEU A 258 -5.36 -20.45 4.49
N GLY A 259 -4.88 -19.39 3.83
CA GLY A 259 -4.44 -18.16 4.46
C GLY A 259 -5.53 -17.09 4.52
N PHE A 260 -5.63 -16.41 5.65
CA PHE A 260 -6.48 -15.25 5.92
C PHE A 260 -5.61 -14.08 6.33
N TYR A 261 -5.76 -12.93 5.67
CA TYR A 261 -4.91 -11.76 5.91
C TYR A 261 -5.75 -10.50 6.05
N ILE A 262 -5.34 -9.63 6.97
CA ILE A 262 -5.86 -8.27 7.11
C ILE A 262 -4.70 -7.29 7.17
N GLU A 263 -4.82 -6.18 6.46
CA GLU A 263 -3.81 -5.12 6.43
C GLU A 263 -4.49 -3.76 6.55
N PHE A 264 -3.87 -2.87 7.33
CA PHE A 264 -4.22 -1.47 7.45
C PHE A 264 -3.09 -0.62 6.91
N SER A 265 -3.42 0.42 6.18
CA SER A 265 -2.42 1.37 5.67
C SER A 265 -2.87 2.82 5.86
N LYS A 266 -1.89 3.70 6.14
CA LYS A 266 -2.11 5.14 6.28
C LYS A 266 -0.95 5.89 5.66
N LEU A 267 -1.24 6.90 4.84
CA LEU A 267 -0.24 7.86 4.38
C LEU A 267 0.19 8.73 5.57
N LEU A 268 1.50 8.73 5.84
CA LEU A 268 2.12 9.58 6.85
C LEU A 268 2.56 10.93 6.23
N VAL A 269 1.62 11.56 5.55
CA VAL A 269 1.78 12.83 4.86
C VAL A 269 0.73 13.79 5.41
N PRO A 270 1.10 15.03 5.74
CA PRO A 270 0.18 15.99 6.33
C PRO A 270 -0.99 16.31 5.41
N THR A 271 -2.16 16.51 6.01
CA THR A 271 -3.37 16.97 5.30
C THR A 271 -3.13 18.36 4.68
N PRO A 272 -3.48 18.57 3.40
CA PRO A 272 -3.32 19.86 2.74
C PRO A 272 -4.10 20.97 3.44
N VAL A 273 -3.50 22.16 3.58
CA VAL A 273 -4.12 23.32 4.20
C VAL A 273 -4.76 24.23 3.16
N ALA A 274 -5.96 24.75 3.45
CA ALA A 274 -6.63 25.71 2.60
C ALA A 274 -5.83 27.03 2.55
N TYR A 275 -5.73 27.66 1.38
CA TYR A 275 -5.18 28.99 1.25
C TYR A 275 -6.18 29.92 0.54
N TYR A 276 -6.17 31.18 0.97
CA TYR A 276 -7.16 32.17 0.62
C TYR A 276 -6.49 33.40 -0.02
N ASP A 277 -7.22 34.11 -0.85
CA ASP A 277 -6.79 35.41 -1.36
C ASP A 277 -6.98 36.52 -0.28
N LYS A 278 -6.63 37.77 -0.66
CA LYS A 278 -6.83 38.93 0.21
C LYS A 278 -8.28 39.26 0.50
N SER A 279 -9.22 38.72 -0.29
CA SER A 279 -10.68 38.87 -0.16
C SER A 279 -11.30 37.73 0.66
N ASN A 280 -10.48 36.86 1.27
CA ASN A 280 -10.90 35.66 1.98
C ASN A 280 -11.65 34.64 1.11
N THR A 281 -11.36 34.65 -0.21
CA THR A 281 -11.89 33.64 -1.15
C THR A 281 -10.93 32.45 -1.18
N LEU A 282 -11.47 31.22 -1.05
CA LEU A 282 -10.67 29.99 -1.13
C LEU A 282 -10.06 29.89 -2.53
N LEU A 283 -8.73 29.91 -2.62
CA LEU A 283 -7.99 29.72 -3.86
C LEU A 283 -7.64 28.26 -4.12
N GLY A 284 -7.57 27.43 -3.08
CA GLY A 284 -7.26 26.02 -3.18
C GLY A 284 -6.64 25.45 -1.92
N TYR A 285 -5.98 24.31 -2.11
CA TYR A 285 -5.26 23.59 -1.05
C TYR A 285 -3.80 23.45 -1.41
N ARG A 286 -2.92 23.58 -0.44
CA ARG A 286 -1.48 23.40 -0.59
C ARG A 286 -0.93 22.54 0.53
N GLN A 287 0.16 21.85 0.27
CA GLN A 287 0.86 21.11 1.29
C GLN A 287 1.48 22.07 2.32
N PRO A 288 1.40 21.76 3.63
CA PRO A 288 1.99 22.61 4.66
C PRO A 288 3.51 22.63 4.51
N ASP A 289 4.11 23.81 4.78
CA ASP A 289 5.55 23.96 4.71
C ASP A 289 6.21 23.48 6.03
N VAL A 290 6.32 22.17 6.15
CA VAL A 290 6.98 21.50 7.27
C VAL A 290 8.00 20.49 6.73
N ASN A 291 9.03 20.18 7.52
CA ASN A 291 9.97 19.14 7.15
C ASN A 291 9.28 17.77 7.18
N PHE A 292 9.84 16.78 6.50
CA PHE A 292 9.21 15.47 6.34
C PHE A 292 9.03 14.71 7.66
N PHE A 293 9.95 14.81 8.62
CA PHE A 293 9.78 14.19 9.95
C PHE A 293 8.59 14.78 10.70
N ASN A 294 8.48 16.11 10.77
CA ASN A 294 7.32 16.76 11.39
C ASN A 294 6.03 16.43 10.64
N GLY A 295 6.10 16.26 9.32
CA GLY A 295 4.99 15.81 8.49
C GLY A 295 4.45 14.45 8.92
N ILE A 296 5.34 13.48 9.12
CA ILE A 296 5.00 12.13 9.59
C ILE A 296 4.21 12.18 10.91
N PHE A 297 4.70 12.92 11.91
CA PHE A 297 4.01 13.00 13.21
C PHE A 297 2.70 13.80 13.14
N LYS A 298 2.65 14.87 12.36
CA LYS A 298 1.43 15.66 12.18
C LYS A 298 0.30 14.87 11.53
N SER A 299 0.61 13.99 10.59
CA SER A 299 -0.37 13.20 9.84
C SER A 299 -1.27 12.30 10.69
N PHE A 300 -1.01 12.18 12.00
CA PHE A 300 -1.87 11.44 12.92
C PHE A 300 -2.94 12.31 13.61
N SER A 301 -2.92 13.64 13.41
CA SER A 301 -3.81 14.54 14.16
C SER A 301 -4.07 15.87 13.45
N ASP A 302 -3.88 15.96 12.14
CA ASP A 302 -3.99 17.21 11.41
C ASP A 302 -5.22 17.31 10.47
N ALA A 303 -6.05 16.27 10.43
CA ALA A 303 -7.30 16.28 9.70
C ALA A 303 -8.27 17.33 10.32
N PRO A 304 -8.83 18.25 9.52
CA PRO A 304 -9.70 19.32 10.01
C PRO A 304 -10.97 18.85 10.75
N GLY A 305 -11.50 17.68 10.38
CA GLY A 305 -12.64 17.05 11.04
C GLY A 305 -12.27 16.24 12.29
N GLY A 306 -11.00 16.33 12.75
CA GLY A 306 -10.50 15.63 13.94
C GLY A 306 -10.44 14.10 13.75
N ILE A 307 -10.57 13.36 14.86
CA ILE A 307 -10.39 11.89 14.89
C ILE A 307 -11.28 11.15 13.89
N GLN A 308 -12.49 11.63 13.65
CA GLN A 308 -13.40 10.97 12.70
C GLN A 308 -12.88 11.05 11.25
N GLU A 309 -12.26 12.17 10.88
CA GLU A 309 -11.64 12.32 9.57
C GLU A 309 -10.29 11.58 9.50
N GLU A 310 -9.50 11.57 10.58
CA GLU A 310 -8.28 10.77 10.67
C GLU A 310 -8.53 9.27 10.44
N LEU A 311 -9.60 8.73 10.99
CA LEU A 311 -9.98 7.33 10.79
C LEU A 311 -10.37 7.03 9.34
N LYS A 312 -10.88 8.01 8.58
CA LYS A 312 -11.18 7.87 7.15
C LYS A 312 -9.91 7.81 6.27
N GLU A 313 -8.76 8.24 6.79
CA GLU A 313 -7.47 8.15 6.11
C GLU A 313 -6.81 6.77 6.22
N ILE A 314 -7.36 5.90 7.06
CA ILE A 314 -6.90 4.52 7.20
C ILE A 314 -7.60 3.67 6.15
N ASN A 315 -6.82 3.15 5.22
CA ASN A 315 -7.28 2.13 4.28
C ASN A 315 -7.14 0.76 4.93
N TRP A 316 -8.00 -0.18 4.53
CA TRP A 316 -7.90 -1.56 4.97
C TRP A 316 -8.15 -2.53 3.83
N ALA A 317 -7.52 -3.70 3.93
CA ALA A 317 -7.68 -4.78 2.98
C ALA A 317 -7.87 -6.11 3.70
N LEU A 318 -8.67 -6.97 3.08
CA LEU A 318 -8.84 -8.38 3.46
C LEU A 318 -8.37 -9.24 2.28
N GLY A 319 -7.63 -10.31 2.57
CA GLY A 319 -7.13 -11.23 1.56
C GLY A 319 -7.28 -12.68 2.01
N PHE A 320 -7.50 -13.54 1.02
CA PHE A 320 -7.59 -14.99 1.17
C PHE A 320 -6.71 -15.64 0.13
N GLU A 321 -5.94 -16.64 0.52
CA GLU A 321 -5.10 -17.44 -0.35
C GLU A 321 -5.32 -18.92 -0.04
N TYR A 322 -5.73 -19.70 -1.02
CA TYR A 322 -5.80 -21.15 -0.90
C TYR A 322 -4.72 -21.78 -1.77
N LEU A 323 -3.82 -22.49 -1.13
CA LEU A 323 -2.74 -23.24 -1.76
C LEU A 323 -3.13 -24.71 -1.85
N PHE A 324 -3.06 -25.26 -3.06
CA PHE A 324 -3.43 -26.63 -3.35
C PHE A 324 -2.28 -27.38 -4.01
N ALA A 325 -1.90 -28.51 -3.40
CA ALA A 325 -0.93 -29.47 -3.93
C ALA A 325 0.41 -28.84 -4.34
N GLU A 326 0.88 -27.81 -3.60
CA GLU A 326 2.11 -27.07 -3.88
C GLU A 326 2.19 -26.43 -5.27
N THR A 327 1.15 -26.57 -6.05
CA THR A 327 1.14 -26.22 -7.47
C THR A 327 0.19 -25.07 -7.80
N LEU A 328 -0.99 -25.05 -7.20
CA LEU A 328 -2.05 -24.10 -7.52
C LEU A 328 -2.34 -23.19 -6.34
N ALA A 329 -2.39 -21.89 -6.59
CA ALA A 329 -2.87 -20.89 -5.65
C ALA A 329 -4.13 -20.22 -6.19
N LEU A 330 -5.18 -20.13 -5.38
CA LEU A 330 -6.37 -19.33 -5.65
C LEU A 330 -6.47 -18.20 -4.64
N ARG A 331 -6.74 -17.01 -5.11
CA ARG A 331 -6.72 -15.80 -4.29
C ARG A 331 -7.96 -14.95 -4.51
N THR A 332 -8.43 -14.33 -3.45
CA THR A 332 -9.42 -13.26 -3.52
C THR A 332 -9.16 -12.25 -2.44
N GLY A 333 -9.60 -11.03 -2.64
CA GLY A 333 -9.44 -9.96 -1.67
C GLY A 333 -10.39 -8.80 -1.88
N TYR A 334 -10.41 -7.94 -0.88
CA TYR A 334 -11.19 -6.70 -0.90
C TYR A 334 -10.35 -5.57 -0.34
N PHE A 335 -10.31 -4.46 -1.06
CA PHE A 335 -9.67 -3.22 -0.64
C PHE A 335 -10.72 -2.14 -0.41
N ASN A 336 -10.55 -1.38 0.68
CA ASN A 336 -11.42 -0.28 1.03
C ASN A 336 -10.64 0.99 1.39
N GLU A 337 -10.96 2.05 0.69
CA GLU A 337 -10.60 3.42 1.01
C GLU A 337 -11.87 4.26 1.17
N SER A 338 -11.86 5.20 2.12
CA SER A 338 -13.01 6.07 2.38
C SER A 338 -13.46 6.82 1.12
N GLU A 339 -14.78 6.96 0.93
CA GLU A 339 -15.36 7.73 -0.19
C GLU A 339 -14.86 9.17 -0.24
N GLU A 340 -14.54 9.73 0.91
CA GLU A 340 -14.13 11.13 1.09
C GLU A 340 -12.61 11.33 0.88
N LYS A 341 -11.81 10.23 0.88
CA LYS A 341 -10.34 10.30 0.81
C LYS A 341 -9.73 9.74 -0.48
N GLY A 342 -10.52 9.13 -1.38
CA GLY A 342 -10.06 8.59 -2.65
C GLY A 342 -11.04 7.63 -3.29
N SER A 343 -11.97 7.07 -2.48
CA SER A 343 -13.10 6.24 -2.95
C SER A 343 -12.70 4.97 -3.69
N ARG A 344 -11.48 4.44 -3.46
CA ARG A 344 -11.04 3.19 -4.08
C ARG A 344 -11.60 2.01 -3.30
N ARG A 345 -12.59 1.34 -3.88
CA ARG A 345 -13.16 0.11 -3.34
C ARG A 345 -13.26 -0.92 -4.45
N TYR A 346 -12.70 -2.08 -4.24
CA TYR A 346 -12.68 -3.12 -5.25
C TYR A 346 -12.50 -4.50 -4.66
N MET A 347 -13.01 -5.49 -5.39
CA MET A 347 -12.70 -6.89 -5.20
C MET A 347 -11.58 -7.29 -6.15
N THR A 348 -10.75 -8.22 -5.70
CA THR A 348 -9.68 -8.78 -6.51
C THR A 348 -9.77 -10.29 -6.54
N PHE A 349 -9.31 -10.85 -7.65
CA PHE A 349 -9.20 -12.29 -7.85
C PHE A 349 -7.82 -12.58 -8.41
N GLY A 350 -7.24 -13.69 -7.99
CA GLY A 350 -5.91 -14.10 -8.45
C GLY A 350 -5.80 -15.60 -8.57
N ALA A 351 -4.90 -16.03 -9.44
CA ALA A 351 -4.48 -17.42 -9.54
C ALA A 351 -2.96 -17.47 -9.72
N GLY A 352 -2.34 -18.48 -9.12
CA GLY A 352 -0.92 -18.77 -9.25
C GLY A 352 -0.71 -20.22 -9.64
N LEU A 353 0.27 -20.47 -10.47
CA LEU A 353 0.69 -21.81 -10.88
C LEU A 353 2.19 -21.95 -10.70
N GLU A 354 2.57 -22.95 -9.92
CA GLU A 354 3.98 -23.30 -9.72
C GLU A 354 4.39 -24.48 -10.59
N LEU A 355 5.53 -24.32 -11.28
CA LEU A 355 6.12 -25.31 -12.15
C LEU A 355 7.65 -25.33 -11.93
N ASN A 356 8.17 -26.33 -11.21
CA ASN A 356 9.60 -26.55 -11.03
C ASN A 356 10.38 -25.30 -10.54
N GLY A 357 9.87 -24.62 -9.49
CA GLY A 357 10.49 -23.43 -8.91
C GLY A 357 10.21 -22.13 -9.67
N MET A 358 9.34 -22.18 -10.69
CA MET A 358 8.81 -21.01 -11.38
C MET A 358 7.34 -20.84 -10.99
N VAL A 359 6.98 -19.67 -10.49
CA VAL A 359 5.59 -19.32 -10.19
C VAL A 359 5.10 -18.27 -11.20
N ILE A 360 3.95 -18.54 -11.81
CA ILE A 360 3.23 -17.62 -12.69
C ILE A 360 1.98 -17.18 -11.98
N ASP A 361 1.85 -15.90 -11.71
CA ASP A 361 0.67 -15.33 -11.08
C ASP A 361 -0.06 -14.39 -12.04
N ILE A 362 -1.39 -14.46 -12.00
CA ILE A 362 -2.27 -13.51 -12.66
C ILE A 362 -3.27 -12.96 -11.64
N SER A 363 -3.67 -11.71 -11.81
CA SER A 363 -4.74 -11.12 -11.01
C SER A 363 -5.62 -10.19 -11.83
N TYR A 364 -6.87 -10.05 -11.36
CA TYR A 364 -7.88 -9.20 -11.94
C TYR A 364 -8.55 -8.36 -10.86
N LEU A 365 -8.78 -7.08 -11.16
CA LEU A 365 -9.42 -6.13 -10.27
C LEU A 365 -10.79 -5.73 -10.82
N SER A 366 -11.83 -5.86 -9.97
CA SER A 366 -13.20 -5.43 -10.25
C SER A 366 -13.61 -4.33 -9.28
N SER A 367 -13.86 -3.13 -9.78
CA SER A 367 -14.28 -1.99 -8.96
C SER A 367 -15.69 -2.20 -8.39
N THR A 368 -15.87 -1.88 -7.11
CA THR A 368 -17.16 -1.83 -6.44
C THR A 368 -17.57 -0.39 -6.10
N SER A 369 -16.70 0.58 -6.43
CA SER A 369 -16.94 2.00 -6.23
C SER A 369 -17.78 2.60 -7.36
N LYS A 370 -18.51 3.69 -7.08
CA LYS A 370 -19.19 4.51 -8.09
C LYS A 370 -18.19 5.31 -8.95
N ILE A 371 -17.02 5.59 -8.40
CA ILE A 371 -15.93 6.28 -9.10
C ILE A 371 -15.06 5.22 -9.77
N ARG A 372 -14.79 5.38 -11.06
CA ARG A 372 -13.94 4.44 -11.82
C ARG A 372 -12.52 4.44 -11.25
N ASN A 373 -12.03 3.24 -10.95
CA ASN A 373 -10.63 3.06 -10.55
C ASN A 373 -9.75 3.01 -11.82
N PRO A 374 -8.62 3.73 -11.87
CA PRO A 374 -7.66 3.64 -12.99
C PRO A 374 -7.16 2.22 -13.29
N LEU A 375 -7.22 1.32 -12.30
CA LEU A 375 -6.84 -0.09 -12.40
C LEU A 375 -8.02 -1.01 -12.67
N GLU A 376 -9.24 -0.48 -12.85
CA GLU A 376 -10.42 -1.29 -13.14
C GLU A 376 -10.25 -2.10 -14.42
N ASN A 377 -10.68 -3.37 -14.39
CA ASN A 377 -10.55 -4.32 -15.48
C ASN A 377 -9.10 -4.55 -15.94
N THR A 378 -8.13 -4.37 -15.04
CA THR A 378 -6.72 -4.60 -15.33
C THR A 378 -6.32 -6.03 -14.97
N LEU A 379 -5.71 -6.73 -15.93
CA LEU A 379 -4.99 -7.97 -15.70
C LEU A 379 -3.53 -7.64 -15.38
N ARG A 380 -3.02 -8.19 -14.27
CA ARG A 380 -1.62 -8.08 -13.87
C ARG A 380 -0.96 -9.45 -13.98
N PHE A 381 0.32 -9.43 -14.32
CA PHE A 381 1.12 -10.64 -14.52
C PHE A 381 2.38 -10.54 -13.70
N SER A 382 2.72 -11.63 -13.04
CA SER A 382 3.97 -11.77 -12.30
C SER A 382 4.59 -13.13 -12.58
N LEU A 383 5.90 -13.14 -12.64
CA LEU A 383 6.71 -14.33 -12.84
C LEU A 383 7.82 -14.32 -11.80
N SER A 384 7.89 -15.35 -10.99
CA SER A 384 8.99 -15.51 -10.03
C SER A 384 9.69 -16.84 -10.19
N PHE A 385 10.98 -16.85 -9.83
CA PHE A 385 11.84 -18.00 -9.94
C PHE A 385 12.57 -18.21 -8.63
N SER A 386 12.56 -19.43 -8.12
CA SER A 386 13.52 -19.92 -7.13
C SER A 386 14.73 -20.47 -7.88
N LEU A 387 15.90 -19.87 -7.68
CA LEU A 387 17.11 -20.22 -8.45
C LEU A 387 17.89 -21.38 -7.84
N ASP A 388 17.54 -21.81 -6.64
CA ASP A 388 18.13 -22.97 -5.94
C ASP A 388 17.29 -24.25 -6.05
N GLY A 389 16.15 -24.15 -6.74
CA GLY A 389 15.25 -25.28 -6.94
C GLY A 389 14.43 -25.68 -5.70
N SER A 390 14.55 -24.93 -4.59
CA SER A 390 13.86 -25.21 -3.32
C SER A 390 12.55 -24.45 -3.16
N GLY A 391 12.10 -23.74 -4.18
CA GLY A 391 10.90 -22.90 -4.10
C GLY A 391 9.63 -23.69 -4.32
N GLY A 392 8.80 -23.74 -3.30
CA GLY A 392 7.39 -24.11 -3.32
C GLY A 392 6.50 -22.96 -2.84
N MET A 393 5.22 -23.00 -3.14
CA MET A 393 4.22 -22.09 -2.55
C MET A 393 3.93 -22.45 -1.08
N LEU A 394 4.40 -23.60 -0.61
CA LEU A 394 4.13 -24.16 0.72
C LEU A 394 5.39 -24.09 1.61
N PRO A 395 5.23 -24.04 2.94
CA PRO A 395 6.31 -24.20 3.90
C PRO A 395 7.02 -25.57 3.73
N ALA A 396 8.34 -25.61 3.90
CA ALA A 396 9.11 -26.83 3.74
C ALA A 396 8.68 -27.93 4.72
N GLU A 397 8.61 -29.18 4.26
CA GLU A 397 8.24 -30.34 5.07
C GLU A 397 9.11 -30.52 6.34
N ASP A 398 10.35 -30.03 6.34
CA ASP A 398 11.28 -30.20 7.46
C ASP A 398 10.86 -29.43 8.73
N GLU A 399 10.06 -28.37 8.62
CA GLU A 399 9.52 -27.65 9.80
C GLU A 399 8.30 -28.36 10.42
N VAL A 400 7.59 -29.21 9.66
CA VAL A 400 6.41 -29.93 10.14
C VAL A 400 6.80 -31.25 10.85
N LEU A 401 7.92 -31.85 10.48
CA LEU A 401 8.34 -33.18 11.00
C LEU A 401 9.25 -33.14 12.23
N ASP A 402 9.99 -32.07 12.47
CA ASP A 402 10.98 -31.98 13.58
C ASP A 402 10.31 -31.69 14.97
N GLN A 403 9.01 -31.41 15.00
CA GLN A 403 8.28 -31.15 16.26
C GLN A 403 7.45 -32.35 16.77
N THR A 404 7.49 -33.49 16.06
CA THR A 404 6.76 -34.71 16.47
C THR A 404 7.65 -35.82 17.04
N GLN A 405 8.93 -35.53 17.41
CA GLN A 405 9.80 -36.46 18.12
C GLN A 405 10.05 -36.05 19.57
#